data_8d8759bdf40ebb6ccbbe1743701a0e52
#
_entry.id   8d8759bdf40ebb6ccbbe1743701a0e52
#
_cell.length_a   1.000
_cell.length_b   1.000
_cell.length_c   1.000
_cell.angle_alpha   90.00
_cell.angle_beta   90.00
_cell.angle_gamma   90.00
#
_symmetry.space_group_name_H-M   'P 1'
#
loop_
_entity.id
_entity.type
_entity.pdbx_description
1 polymer ?
#
loop_
_entity_poly.entity_id
_entity_poly.type
_entity_poly.pdbx_seq_one_letter_code
_entity_poly.pdbx_strand_id
1 'polypeptide(L)'
;EIVSRDWSSDVCSSDLFMGDGCLMEGVSHEACSLAGTLGLGKLIAFWDDNGISIDGQVEGWFTDDTPGRFAAYGWQVIPNVNGHDAAALDAAIKAAKADTQRPTLICCRTAIGMGSPNKANSADVHGAPLGADEIAATRAAIGWTHAAFEIPANVYAAWNARAAGAEREAAWDKVFAAYSQAFPSEAAEFTRRLSGKLPANWSKTAEEFIAATQAKAETVATRKASQLAIEALAPNLPELLGGSADLAGSNLTWWKGAKGVSATEGGNYLFYGVREFGMTAIANGIALAGGFIPYTATFMVFSDYARNA
;
A
#
# COMPACT_ATOMS: atom_id res chain seq x y z
N GLU A 1 -9.87 0.53 2.12
CA GLU A 1 -8.51 1.08 1.83
C GLU A 1 -8.60 2.58 1.67
N ILE A 2 -8.19 3.33 2.68
CA ILE A 2 -8.04 4.78 2.58
C ILE A 2 -6.56 5.02 2.28
N VAL A 3 -6.22 5.10 1.00
CA VAL A 3 -4.93 5.65 0.59
C VAL A 3 -5.05 7.16 0.69
N SER A 4 -4.63 7.73 1.80
CA SER A 4 -4.47 9.17 1.94
C SER A 4 -3.28 9.60 1.09
N ARG A 5 -3.53 10.21 -0.06
CA ARG A 5 -2.50 10.90 -0.84
C ARG A 5 -2.23 12.26 -0.20
N ASP A 6 -1.36 12.28 0.77
CA ASP A 6 -0.86 13.55 1.29
C ASP A 6 0.27 14.07 0.38
N TRP A 7 -0.05 15.09 -0.42
CA TRP A 7 0.86 15.74 -1.36
C TRP A 7 1.72 16.83 -0.69
N SER A 8 1.93 16.75 0.61
CA SER A 8 2.83 17.70 1.26
C SER A 8 4.29 17.42 0.91
N SER A 9 5.08 18.44 0.73
CA SER A 9 6.52 18.40 0.42
C SER A 9 7.38 17.70 1.47
N ASP A 10 6.82 17.45 2.65
CA ASP A 10 7.44 16.71 3.73
C ASP A 10 6.93 15.28 3.71
N VAL A 11 7.78 14.39 3.22
CA VAL A 11 7.71 12.93 3.38
C VAL A 11 6.27 12.40 3.48
N CYS A 12 5.61 12.19 2.34
CA CYS A 12 4.35 11.45 2.32
C CYS A 12 4.57 10.08 2.94
N SER A 13 3.95 9.82 4.09
CA SER A 13 3.79 8.48 4.62
C SER A 13 2.59 7.80 3.97
N SER A 14 2.65 6.49 3.81
CA SER A 14 1.50 5.67 3.49
C SER A 14 1.05 5.00 4.77
N ASP A 15 -0.15 5.37 5.24
CA ASP A 15 -0.68 4.90 6.51
C ASP A 15 -1.63 3.72 6.26
N LEU A 16 -1.45 2.64 7.03
CA LEU A 16 -2.24 1.42 6.93
C LEU A 16 -2.77 1.02 8.30
N PHE A 17 -4.07 0.75 8.40
CA PHE A 17 -4.68 0.21 9.62
C PHE A 17 -4.99 -1.26 9.44
N MET A 18 -4.65 -2.07 10.43
CA MET A 18 -4.81 -3.53 10.41
C MET A 18 -5.35 -4.01 11.76
N GLY A 19 -6.31 -4.92 11.73
CA GLY A 19 -6.73 -5.68 12.91
C GLY A 19 -6.06 -7.06 12.97
N ASP A 20 -6.40 -7.85 13.98
CA ASP A 20 -5.87 -9.20 14.18
C ASP A 20 -6.12 -10.09 12.95
N GLY A 21 -7.32 -10.06 12.39
CA GLY A 21 -7.66 -10.81 11.18
C GLY A 21 -6.79 -10.45 9.98
N CYS A 22 -6.50 -9.17 9.78
CA CYS A 22 -5.59 -8.73 8.70
C CYS A 22 -4.19 -9.35 8.85
N LEU A 23 -3.72 -9.51 10.09
CA LEU A 23 -2.40 -10.04 10.39
C LEU A 23 -2.34 -11.58 10.36
N MET A 24 -3.48 -12.26 10.36
CA MET A 24 -3.58 -13.71 10.13
C MET A 24 -3.52 -14.07 8.64
N GLU A 25 -3.91 -13.13 7.75
CA GLU A 25 -3.93 -13.36 6.31
C GLU A 25 -2.53 -13.64 5.73
N GLY A 26 -2.39 -14.70 4.92
CA GLY A 26 -1.13 -15.07 4.30
C GLY A 26 -0.51 -13.95 3.45
N VAL A 27 -1.35 -13.17 2.74
CA VAL A 27 -0.89 -12.04 1.92
C VAL A 27 -0.21 -10.95 2.75
N SER A 28 -0.61 -10.77 4.02
CA SER A 28 0.05 -9.82 4.93
C SER A 28 1.47 -10.25 5.25
N HIS A 29 1.72 -11.55 5.45
CA HIS A 29 3.08 -12.09 5.62
C HIS A 29 3.95 -11.84 4.39
N GLU A 30 3.42 -12.09 3.20
CA GLU A 30 4.13 -11.88 1.94
C GLU A 30 4.47 -10.41 1.71
N ALA A 31 3.48 -9.52 1.83
CA ALA A 31 3.64 -8.10 1.59
C ALA A 31 4.52 -7.42 2.64
N CYS A 32 4.31 -7.68 3.93
CA CYS A 32 5.08 -7.06 5.01
C CYS A 32 6.54 -7.51 5.02
N SER A 33 6.80 -8.80 4.73
CA SER A 33 8.17 -9.30 4.58
C SER A 33 8.90 -8.60 3.43
N LEU A 34 8.25 -8.43 2.28
CA LEU A 34 8.84 -7.73 1.13
C LEU A 34 9.04 -6.24 1.42
N ALA A 35 8.09 -5.59 2.09
CA ALA A 35 8.20 -4.19 2.49
C ALA A 35 9.42 -3.93 3.38
N GLY A 36 9.69 -4.81 4.33
CA GLY A 36 10.90 -4.75 5.16
C GLY A 36 12.17 -4.94 4.34
N THR A 37 12.19 -5.93 3.43
CA THR A 37 13.32 -6.19 2.52
C THR A 37 13.63 -4.98 1.63
N LEU A 38 12.61 -4.29 1.14
CA LEU A 38 12.75 -3.10 0.30
C LEU A 38 12.99 -1.81 1.10
N GLY A 39 12.97 -1.87 2.43
CA GLY A 39 13.19 -0.70 3.28
C GLY A 39 12.17 0.42 3.05
N LEU A 40 10.86 0.09 2.95
CA LEU A 40 9.82 1.07 2.62
C LEU A 40 9.56 2.03 3.78
N GLY A 41 10.49 2.92 4.09
CA GLY A 41 10.49 3.80 5.27
C GLY A 41 9.35 4.83 5.32
N LYS A 42 8.56 4.96 4.25
CA LYS A 42 7.35 5.79 4.24
C LYS A 42 6.07 5.02 4.60
N LEU A 43 6.16 3.69 4.79
CA LEU A 43 5.02 2.87 5.18
C LEU A 43 4.92 2.82 6.70
N ILE A 44 3.81 3.32 7.23
CA ILE A 44 3.47 3.30 8.67
C ILE A 44 2.19 2.49 8.83
N ALA A 45 2.28 1.40 9.57
CA ALA A 45 1.15 0.54 9.85
C ALA A 45 0.72 0.66 11.32
N PHE A 46 -0.59 0.72 11.55
CA PHE A 46 -1.20 0.69 12.87
C PHE A 46 -1.89 -0.66 13.04
N TRP A 47 -1.49 -1.41 14.03
CA TRP A 47 -2.19 -2.61 14.43
C TRP A 47 -3.16 -2.28 15.56
N ASP A 48 -4.46 -2.46 15.29
CA ASP A 48 -5.52 -2.40 16.28
C ASP A 48 -5.52 -3.71 17.07
N ASP A 49 -4.70 -3.75 18.11
CA ASP A 49 -4.45 -4.89 18.97
C ASP A 49 -5.49 -4.92 20.09
N ASN A 50 -6.71 -5.30 19.73
CA ASN A 50 -7.84 -5.40 20.66
C ASN A 50 -8.15 -6.83 21.12
N GLY A 51 -7.54 -7.84 20.50
CA GLY A 51 -7.68 -9.24 20.88
C GLY A 51 -9.06 -9.85 20.61
N ILE A 52 -9.89 -9.21 19.76
CA ILE A 52 -11.26 -9.67 19.47
C ILE A 52 -11.45 -9.87 17.97
N SER A 53 -12.06 -10.98 17.61
CA SER A 53 -12.59 -11.24 16.27
C SER A 53 -14.08 -11.59 16.32
N ILE A 54 -14.68 -11.95 15.19
CA ILE A 54 -16.09 -12.41 15.13
C ILE A 54 -16.34 -13.60 16.06
N ASP A 55 -15.37 -14.51 16.15
CA ASP A 55 -15.51 -15.72 16.98
C ASP A 55 -15.16 -15.52 18.46
N GLY A 56 -14.80 -14.30 18.87
CA GLY A 56 -14.49 -13.95 20.26
C GLY A 56 -13.02 -13.59 20.49
N GLN A 57 -12.50 -13.93 21.67
CA GLN A 57 -11.11 -13.71 22.05
C GLN A 57 -10.18 -14.51 21.17
N VAL A 58 -9.15 -13.84 20.59
CA VAL A 58 -8.28 -14.48 19.59
C VAL A 58 -7.23 -15.41 20.17
N GLU A 59 -7.00 -15.41 21.48
CA GLU A 59 -5.93 -16.18 22.14
C GLU A 59 -6.00 -17.69 21.92
N GLY A 60 -7.16 -18.21 21.50
CA GLY A 60 -7.33 -19.63 21.15
C GLY A 60 -6.81 -20.02 19.76
N TRP A 61 -6.58 -19.05 18.86
CA TRP A 61 -6.19 -19.32 17.48
C TRP A 61 -5.24 -18.28 16.87
N PHE A 62 -4.88 -17.23 17.60
CA PHE A 62 -3.88 -16.23 17.20
C PHE A 62 -2.99 -15.89 18.40
N THR A 63 -1.87 -16.57 18.48
CA THR A 63 -0.88 -16.47 19.59
C THR A 63 0.50 -16.05 19.09
N ASP A 64 0.56 -15.49 17.88
CA ASP A 64 1.81 -15.03 17.28
C ASP A 64 2.42 -13.87 18.09
N ASP A 65 3.74 -13.89 18.24
CA ASP A 65 4.49 -12.70 18.63
C ASP A 65 4.56 -11.74 17.43
N THR A 66 3.46 -11.00 17.18
CA THR A 66 3.37 -10.05 16.07
C THR A 66 4.48 -8.99 16.11
N PRO A 67 4.80 -8.34 17.24
CA PRO A 67 5.95 -7.44 17.34
C PRO A 67 7.27 -8.11 16.92
N GLY A 68 7.55 -9.30 17.43
CA GLY A 68 8.75 -10.08 17.07
C GLY A 68 8.79 -10.48 15.61
N ARG A 69 7.64 -10.87 15.04
CA ARG A 69 7.50 -11.18 13.62
C ARG A 69 7.85 -9.99 12.72
N PHE A 70 7.34 -8.80 13.01
CA PHE A 70 7.63 -7.60 12.24
C PHE A 70 9.07 -7.12 12.44
N ALA A 71 9.62 -7.24 13.63
CA ALA A 71 11.05 -7.00 13.87
C ALA A 71 11.92 -7.93 13.02
N ALA A 72 11.55 -9.21 12.88
CA ALA A 72 12.24 -10.18 12.02
C ALA A 72 12.11 -9.85 10.52
N TYR A 73 11.04 -9.19 10.09
CA TYR A 73 10.92 -8.64 8.74
C TYR A 73 11.79 -7.40 8.49
N GLY A 74 12.45 -6.85 9.49
CA GLY A 74 13.26 -5.64 9.39
C GLY A 74 12.48 -4.33 9.57
N TRP A 75 11.28 -4.39 10.12
CA TRP A 75 10.48 -3.21 10.45
C TRP A 75 10.95 -2.56 11.76
N GLN A 76 10.77 -1.25 11.87
CA GLN A 76 10.69 -0.58 13.16
C GLN A 76 9.39 -1.00 13.84
N VAL A 77 9.44 -1.38 15.12
CA VAL A 77 8.25 -1.74 15.89
C VAL A 77 8.15 -0.84 17.11
N ILE A 78 6.98 -0.20 17.29
CA ILE A 78 6.64 0.62 18.46
C ILE A 78 5.54 -0.12 19.22
N PRO A 79 5.92 -0.91 20.25
CA PRO A 79 4.98 -1.77 20.95
C PRO A 79 4.20 -1.03 22.04
N ASN A 80 3.06 -1.62 22.44
CA ASN A 80 2.31 -1.24 23.65
C ASN A 80 1.84 0.23 23.68
N VAL A 81 1.53 0.83 22.53
CA VAL A 81 0.96 2.18 22.48
C VAL A 81 -0.49 2.13 22.96
N ASN A 82 -0.88 2.99 23.88
CA ASN A 82 -2.29 3.13 24.24
C ASN A 82 -3.05 3.80 23.08
N GLY A 83 -3.83 3.01 22.33
CA GLY A 83 -4.58 3.49 21.16
C GLY A 83 -5.75 4.43 21.48
N HIS A 84 -6.05 4.64 22.78
CA HIS A 84 -7.05 5.60 23.24
C HIS A 84 -6.42 6.88 23.84
N ASP A 85 -5.09 6.99 23.80
CA ASP A 85 -4.36 8.18 24.25
C ASP A 85 -3.76 8.93 23.06
N ALA A 86 -4.34 10.08 22.74
CA ALA A 86 -3.91 10.91 21.62
C ALA A 86 -2.45 11.36 21.73
N ALA A 87 -1.94 11.60 22.95
CA ALA A 87 -0.55 12.01 23.14
C ALA A 87 0.42 10.86 22.90
N ALA A 88 0.07 9.65 23.33
CA ALA A 88 0.84 8.44 23.04
C ALA A 88 0.87 8.13 21.53
N LEU A 89 -0.27 8.27 20.84
CA LEU A 89 -0.36 8.11 19.40
C LEU A 89 0.47 9.15 18.64
N ASP A 90 0.40 10.43 19.02
CA ASP A 90 1.19 11.50 18.41
C ASP A 90 2.70 11.25 18.57
N ALA A 91 3.14 10.82 19.76
CA ALA A 91 4.52 10.46 20.00
C ALA A 91 4.99 9.28 19.14
N ALA A 92 4.15 8.23 18.99
CA ALA A 92 4.44 7.07 18.16
C ALA A 92 4.52 7.45 16.67
N ILE A 93 3.60 8.28 16.17
CA ILE A 93 3.61 8.77 14.79
C ILE A 93 4.88 9.59 14.52
N LYS A 94 5.28 10.47 15.44
CA LYS A 94 6.53 11.24 15.30
C LYS A 94 7.75 10.33 15.24
N ALA A 95 7.80 9.31 16.09
CA ALA A 95 8.89 8.32 16.09
C ALA A 95 8.91 7.49 14.80
N ALA A 96 7.74 7.10 14.28
CA ALA A 96 7.61 6.39 13.00
C ALA A 96 8.11 7.24 11.83
N LYS A 97 7.71 8.51 11.76
CA LYS A 97 8.14 9.45 10.70
C LYS A 97 9.62 9.79 10.75
N ALA A 98 10.27 9.64 11.90
CA ALA A 98 11.71 9.87 12.05
C ALA A 98 12.57 8.74 11.45
N ASP A 99 12.06 7.52 11.36
CA ASP A 99 12.76 6.41 10.70
C ASP A 99 12.37 6.36 9.21
N THR A 100 13.24 6.87 8.37
CA THR A 100 13.02 6.91 6.91
C THR A 100 13.61 5.70 6.18
N GLN A 101 14.23 4.76 6.92
CA GLN A 101 14.93 3.62 6.33
C GLN A 101 14.15 2.32 6.42
N ARG A 102 13.19 2.23 7.31
CA ARG A 102 12.42 1.02 7.58
C ARG A 102 10.94 1.33 7.67
N PRO A 103 10.05 0.45 7.18
CA PRO A 103 8.63 0.56 7.49
C PRO A 103 8.40 0.42 9.01
N THR A 104 7.35 1.03 9.53
CA THR A 104 7.04 1.04 10.97
C THR A 104 5.72 0.36 11.27
N LEU A 105 5.69 -0.50 12.29
CA LEU A 105 4.48 -1.02 12.90
C LEU A 105 4.28 -0.35 14.27
N ILE A 106 3.15 0.32 14.45
CA ILE A 106 2.69 0.86 15.74
C ILE A 106 1.64 -0.11 16.30
N CYS A 107 1.97 -0.79 17.41
CA CYS A 107 1.06 -1.74 18.06
C CYS A 107 0.16 -0.99 19.05
N CYS A 108 -1.08 -0.72 18.66
CA CYS A 108 -2.04 0.06 19.41
C CYS A 108 -2.93 -0.86 20.26
N ARG A 109 -2.71 -0.88 21.57
CA ARG A 109 -3.63 -1.52 22.52
C ARG A 109 -4.92 -0.73 22.57
N THR A 110 -6.02 -1.38 22.17
CA THR A 110 -7.34 -0.76 22.14
C THR A 110 -8.40 -1.67 22.78
N ALA A 111 -9.58 -1.12 22.93
CA ALA A 111 -10.78 -1.82 23.34
C ALA A 111 -11.82 -1.69 22.23
N ILE A 112 -12.20 -2.79 21.58
CA ILE A 112 -13.30 -2.76 20.61
C ILE A 112 -14.58 -2.27 21.29
N GLY A 113 -15.35 -1.39 20.63
CA GLY A 113 -16.56 -0.82 21.21
C GLY A 113 -16.32 0.08 22.44
N MET A 114 -15.15 0.72 22.52
CA MET A 114 -14.81 1.65 23.60
C MET A 114 -15.93 2.65 23.85
N GLY A 115 -16.26 2.83 25.15
CA GLY A 115 -17.36 3.69 25.59
C GLY A 115 -18.71 2.96 25.71
N SER A 116 -18.86 1.75 25.18
CA SER A 116 -20.05 0.93 25.39
C SER A 116 -20.00 0.25 26.76
N PRO A 117 -20.91 0.55 27.70
CA PRO A 117 -20.81 0.02 29.06
C PRO A 117 -21.00 -1.49 29.16
N ASN A 118 -21.81 -2.08 28.29
CA ASN A 118 -22.20 -3.49 28.40
C ASN A 118 -21.60 -4.37 27.30
N LYS A 119 -21.05 -3.80 26.20
CA LYS A 119 -20.60 -4.55 25.03
C LYS A 119 -19.13 -4.33 24.65
N ALA A 120 -18.45 -3.37 25.26
CA ALA A 120 -17.02 -3.18 25.01
C ALA A 120 -16.23 -4.47 25.29
N ASN A 121 -15.15 -4.69 24.52
CA ASN A 121 -14.30 -5.88 24.60
C ASN A 121 -15.01 -7.21 24.36
N SER A 122 -16.08 -7.19 23.55
CA SER A 122 -16.80 -8.41 23.18
C SER A 122 -16.97 -8.53 21.66
N ALA A 123 -17.20 -9.74 21.17
CA ALA A 123 -17.54 -10.01 19.78
C ALA A 123 -18.88 -9.39 19.37
N ASP A 124 -19.75 -9.07 20.32
CA ASP A 124 -21.08 -8.50 20.06
C ASP A 124 -21.05 -7.13 19.38
N VAL A 125 -19.89 -6.45 19.39
CA VAL A 125 -19.70 -5.17 18.68
C VAL A 125 -18.89 -5.31 17.39
N HIS A 126 -18.40 -6.52 17.08
CA HIS A 126 -17.64 -6.77 15.87
C HIS A 126 -18.58 -6.88 14.67
N GLY A 127 -18.83 -5.74 14.00
CA GLY A 127 -19.71 -5.69 12.82
C GLY A 127 -21.21 -5.75 13.09
N ALA A 128 -21.65 -5.72 14.36
CA ALA A 128 -23.04 -5.72 14.75
C ALA A 128 -23.47 -4.36 15.32
N PRO A 129 -24.72 -3.91 15.11
CA PRO A 129 -25.22 -2.68 15.70
C PRO A 129 -25.38 -2.83 17.23
N LEU A 130 -25.06 -1.76 17.97
CA LEU A 130 -25.20 -1.75 19.43
C LEU A 130 -26.65 -1.96 19.92
N GLY A 131 -27.65 -1.49 19.15
CA GLY A 131 -29.04 -1.41 19.56
C GLY A 131 -29.34 -0.11 20.29
N ALA A 132 -30.64 0.25 20.35
CA ALA A 132 -31.05 1.58 20.83
C ALA A 132 -30.64 1.86 22.29
N ASP A 133 -30.81 0.87 23.16
CA ASP A 133 -30.53 1.03 24.61
C ASP A 133 -29.02 1.18 24.85
N GLU A 134 -28.21 0.37 24.17
CA GLU A 134 -26.75 0.45 24.31
C GLU A 134 -26.18 1.72 23.66
N ILE A 135 -26.78 2.20 22.55
CA ILE A 135 -26.44 3.51 21.97
C ILE A 135 -26.69 4.63 22.99
N ALA A 136 -27.84 4.62 23.67
CA ALA A 136 -28.14 5.61 24.67
C ALA A 136 -27.17 5.57 25.87
N ALA A 137 -26.84 4.36 26.33
CA ALA A 137 -25.87 4.14 27.40
C ALA A 137 -24.46 4.59 27.00
N THR A 138 -24.02 4.26 25.79
CA THR A 138 -22.73 4.65 25.24
C THR A 138 -22.62 6.17 25.11
N ARG A 139 -23.65 6.83 24.59
CA ARG A 139 -23.71 8.30 24.48
C ARG A 139 -23.56 8.97 25.84
N ALA A 140 -24.25 8.45 26.86
CA ALA A 140 -24.14 8.92 28.24
C ALA A 140 -22.71 8.72 28.78
N ALA A 141 -22.12 7.54 28.56
CA ALA A 141 -20.78 7.19 29.05
C ALA A 141 -19.68 8.08 28.43
N ILE A 142 -19.77 8.41 27.13
CA ILE A 142 -18.80 9.27 26.46
C ILE A 142 -19.16 10.77 26.52
N GLY A 143 -20.25 11.13 27.20
CA GLY A 143 -20.70 12.53 27.35
C GLY A 143 -21.21 13.17 26.05
N TRP A 144 -21.70 12.37 25.08
CA TRP A 144 -22.21 12.89 23.82
C TRP A 144 -23.69 13.27 23.95
N THR A 145 -23.97 14.58 24.05
CA THR A 145 -25.30 15.13 24.33
C THR A 145 -26.09 15.58 23.08
N HIS A 146 -25.44 15.59 21.90
CA HIS A 146 -26.06 16.06 20.65
C HIS A 146 -27.04 15.03 20.08
N ALA A 147 -28.01 15.45 19.28
CA ALA A 147 -28.96 14.54 18.63
C ALA A 147 -28.25 13.59 17.64
N ALA A 148 -28.96 12.55 17.18
CA ALA A 148 -28.43 11.64 16.16
C ALA A 148 -28.13 12.44 14.87
N PHE A 149 -26.94 12.18 14.29
CA PHE A 149 -26.41 12.88 13.10
C PHE A 149 -26.19 14.39 13.25
N GLU A 150 -26.33 14.94 14.45
CA GLU A 150 -25.96 16.32 14.75
C GLU A 150 -24.48 16.37 15.16
N ILE A 151 -23.65 17.01 14.32
CA ILE A 151 -22.23 17.22 14.60
C ILE A 151 -22.02 18.70 14.97
N PRO A 152 -21.46 19.00 16.14
CA PRO A 152 -21.22 20.36 16.57
C PRO A 152 -20.32 21.16 15.61
N ALA A 153 -20.58 22.45 15.50
CA ALA A 153 -19.83 23.34 14.59
C ALA A 153 -18.33 23.37 14.89
N ASN A 154 -17.93 23.29 16.16
CA ASN A 154 -16.53 23.22 16.56
C ASN A 154 -15.83 21.93 16.09
N VAL A 155 -16.54 20.80 16.06
CA VAL A 155 -16.02 19.55 15.52
C VAL A 155 -15.84 19.66 14.00
N TYR A 156 -16.83 20.21 13.28
CA TYR A 156 -16.68 20.50 11.85
C TYR A 156 -15.50 21.42 11.58
N ALA A 157 -15.34 22.50 12.36
CA ALA A 157 -14.24 23.42 12.20
C ALA A 157 -12.87 22.76 12.42
N ALA A 158 -12.77 21.87 13.44
CA ALA A 158 -11.52 21.16 13.75
C ALA A 158 -11.12 20.16 12.65
N TRP A 159 -12.11 19.51 12.00
CA TRP A 159 -11.88 18.51 10.94
C TRP A 159 -11.84 19.13 9.52
N ASN A 160 -12.18 20.42 9.38
CA ASN A 160 -12.19 21.08 8.08
C ASN A 160 -10.78 21.42 7.62
N ALA A 161 -10.19 20.55 6.82
CA ALA A 161 -8.85 20.73 6.26
C ALA A 161 -8.82 21.54 4.94
N ARG A 162 -9.93 22.11 4.46
CA ARG A 162 -9.98 22.76 3.13
C ARG A 162 -8.97 23.90 2.98
N ALA A 163 -8.87 24.79 3.95
CA ALA A 163 -7.92 25.90 3.90
C ALA A 163 -6.46 25.39 3.96
N ALA A 164 -6.16 24.54 4.92
CA ALA A 164 -4.83 23.94 5.05
C ALA A 164 -4.45 23.10 3.82
N GLY A 165 -5.41 22.37 3.22
CA GLY A 165 -5.22 21.63 1.98
C GLY A 165 -4.88 22.54 0.80
N ALA A 166 -5.61 23.63 0.64
CA ALA A 166 -5.34 24.61 -0.43
C ALA A 166 -3.97 25.28 -0.28
N GLU A 167 -3.53 25.57 0.96
CA GLU A 167 -2.20 26.12 1.21
C GLU A 167 -1.10 25.11 0.84
N ARG A 168 -1.27 23.82 1.18
CA ARG A 168 -0.33 22.75 0.82
C ARG A 168 -0.26 22.54 -0.68
N GLU A 169 -1.41 22.52 -1.37
CA GLU A 169 -1.49 22.42 -2.82
C GLU A 169 -0.77 23.59 -3.51
N ALA A 170 -1.04 24.84 -3.08
CA ALA A 170 -0.35 26.01 -3.61
C ALA A 170 1.17 26.01 -3.34
N ALA A 171 1.61 25.44 -2.21
CA ALA A 171 3.03 25.27 -1.92
C ALA A 171 3.66 24.23 -2.85
N TRP A 172 2.98 23.11 -3.08
CA TRP A 172 3.42 22.08 -4.02
C TRP A 172 3.49 22.61 -5.46
N ASP A 173 2.48 23.35 -5.91
CA ASP A 173 2.44 23.94 -7.23
C ASP A 173 3.65 24.84 -7.50
N LYS A 174 4.08 25.63 -6.49
CA LYS A 174 5.28 26.47 -6.60
C LYS A 174 6.56 25.61 -6.76
N VAL A 175 6.66 24.53 -5.98
CA VAL A 175 7.80 23.59 -6.08
C VAL A 175 7.81 22.91 -7.44
N PHE A 176 6.65 22.42 -7.91
CA PHE A 176 6.54 21.77 -9.21
C PHE A 176 6.79 22.72 -10.38
N ALA A 177 6.34 23.99 -10.29
CA ALA A 177 6.65 25.00 -11.29
C ALA A 177 8.15 25.29 -11.39
N ALA A 178 8.85 25.42 -10.24
CA ALA A 178 10.31 25.57 -10.22
C ALA A 178 11.04 24.33 -10.76
N TYR A 179 10.59 23.14 -10.40
CA TYR A 179 11.10 21.87 -10.94
C TYR A 179 10.92 21.80 -12.46
N SER A 180 9.73 22.19 -12.96
CA SER A 180 9.44 22.18 -14.40
C SER A 180 10.31 23.15 -15.22
N GLN A 181 10.75 24.24 -14.59
CA GLN A 181 11.72 25.16 -15.21
C GLN A 181 13.13 24.60 -15.23
N ALA A 182 13.55 23.96 -14.13
CA ALA A 182 14.88 23.40 -14.00
C ALA A 182 15.05 22.06 -14.77
N PHE A 183 14.00 21.25 -14.84
CA PHE A 183 13.97 19.89 -15.41
C PHE A 183 12.74 19.70 -16.32
N PRO A 184 12.63 20.38 -17.46
CA PRO A 184 11.41 20.39 -18.27
C PRO A 184 11.05 19.02 -18.86
N SER A 185 12.04 18.21 -19.23
CA SER A 185 11.81 16.87 -19.77
C SER A 185 11.26 15.89 -18.72
N GLU A 186 11.83 15.94 -17.52
CA GLU A 186 11.44 15.08 -16.39
C GLU A 186 10.06 15.48 -15.88
N ALA A 187 9.75 16.77 -15.81
CA ALA A 187 8.42 17.27 -15.42
C ALA A 187 7.34 16.89 -16.45
N ALA A 188 7.66 16.97 -17.75
CA ALA A 188 6.76 16.54 -18.81
C ALA A 188 6.49 15.02 -18.73
N GLU A 189 7.55 14.22 -18.51
CA GLU A 189 7.43 12.77 -18.35
C GLU A 189 6.64 12.38 -17.09
N PHE A 190 6.88 13.05 -15.97
CA PHE A 190 6.10 12.87 -14.73
C PHE A 190 4.61 13.14 -14.97
N THR A 191 4.29 14.28 -15.59
CA THR A 191 2.91 14.64 -15.92
C THR A 191 2.27 13.66 -16.89
N ARG A 192 3.00 13.21 -17.90
CA ARG A 192 2.54 12.20 -18.85
C ARG A 192 2.15 10.91 -18.13
N ARG A 193 3.05 10.37 -17.30
CA ARG A 193 2.80 9.11 -16.56
C ARG A 193 1.61 9.22 -15.63
N LEU A 194 1.52 10.29 -14.84
CA LEU A 194 0.38 10.49 -13.94
C LEU A 194 -0.96 10.68 -14.66
N SER A 195 -0.93 11.19 -15.90
CA SER A 195 -2.13 11.30 -16.73
C SER A 195 -2.52 9.99 -17.44
N GLY A 196 -1.75 8.91 -17.28
CA GLY A 196 -1.96 7.62 -17.92
C GLY A 196 -1.72 7.61 -19.44
N LYS A 197 -1.11 8.66 -20.00
CA LYS A 197 -0.82 8.74 -21.42
C LYS A 197 0.43 7.94 -21.75
N LEU A 198 0.36 7.14 -22.81
CA LEU A 198 1.52 6.43 -23.36
C LEU A 198 2.50 7.40 -24.06
N PRO A 199 3.77 7.01 -24.26
CA PRO A 199 4.72 7.80 -25.04
C PRO A 199 4.20 8.13 -26.44
N ALA A 200 4.56 9.30 -26.96
CA ALA A 200 4.03 9.79 -28.24
C ALA A 200 4.34 8.86 -29.43
N ASN A 201 5.44 8.12 -29.37
CA ASN A 201 5.86 7.16 -30.40
C ASN A 201 5.31 5.74 -30.18
N TRP A 202 4.49 5.51 -29.15
CA TRP A 202 4.06 4.16 -28.75
C TRP A 202 3.36 3.37 -29.86
N SER A 203 2.37 3.96 -30.56
CA SER A 203 1.66 3.27 -31.63
C SER A 203 2.60 2.81 -32.71
N LYS A 204 3.53 3.68 -33.15
CA LYS A 204 4.54 3.34 -34.15
C LYS A 204 5.44 2.20 -33.68
N THR A 205 5.93 2.27 -32.44
CA THR A 205 6.78 1.22 -31.83
C THR A 205 6.06 -0.14 -31.82
N ALA A 206 4.80 -0.16 -31.43
CA ALA A 206 3.99 -1.38 -31.39
C ALA A 206 3.73 -1.95 -32.79
N GLU A 207 3.38 -1.11 -33.76
CA GLU A 207 3.14 -1.51 -35.16
C GLU A 207 4.41 -2.08 -35.80
N GLU A 208 5.55 -1.43 -35.62
CA GLU A 208 6.86 -1.90 -36.13
C GLU A 208 7.24 -3.25 -35.53
N PHE A 209 7.01 -3.45 -34.21
CA PHE A 209 7.26 -4.73 -33.57
C PHE A 209 6.36 -5.84 -34.12
N ILE A 210 5.06 -5.57 -34.30
CA ILE A 210 4.10 -6.53 -34.87
C ILE A 210 4.51 -6.91 -36.29
N ALA A 211 4.78 -5.93 -37.15
CA ALA A 211 5.19 -6.16 -38.52
C ALA A 211 6.49 -6.98 -38.63
N ALA A 212 7.49 -6.64 -37.80
CA ALA A 212 8.76 -7.37 -37.75
C ALA A 212 8.59 -8.81 -37.27
N THR A 213 7.71 -9.03 -36.29
CA THR A 213 7.39 -10.38 -35.78
C THR A 213 6.69 -11.22 -36.81
N GLN A 214 5.71 -10.66 -37.51
CA GLN A 214 5.03 -11.33 -38.61
C GLN A 214 5.97 -11.69 -39.79
N ALA A 215 6.87 -10.76 -40.14
CA ALA A 215 7.81 -11.00 -41.23
C ALA A 215 8.81 -12.14 -40.91
N LYS A 216 9.20 -12.29 -39.65
CA LYS A 216 10.07 -13.39 -39.20
C LYS A 216 9.38 -14.74 -39.23
N ALA A 217 8.07 -14.80 -38.92
CA ALA A 217 7.24 -15.98 -38.85
C ALA A 217 7.86 -17.17 -38.06
N GLU A 218 8.59 -16.86 -36.98
CA GLU A 218 9.28 -17.86 -36.17
C GLU A 218 8.30 -18.64 -35.28
N THR A 219 8.49 -19.95 -35.16
CA THR A 219 7.78 -20.78 -34.19
C THR A 219 8.57 -20.79 -32.89
N VAL A 220 8.03 -20.18 -31.84
CA VAL A 220 8.69 -20.08 -30.52
C VAL A 220 7.75 -20.49 -29.41
N ALA A 221 8.33 -20.88 -28.26
CA ALA A 221 7.53 -21.12 -27.05
C ALA A 221 6.87 -19.81 -26.58
N THR A 222 5.67 -19.90 -25.98
CA THR A 222 4.90 -18.72 -25.51
C THR A 222 5.69 -17.80 -24.57
N ARG A 223 6.48 -18.36 -23.66
CA ARG A 223 7.39 -17.59 -22.79
C ARG A 223 8.44 -16.82 -23.58
N LYS A 224 8.93 -17.38 -24.70
CA LYS A 224 9.90 -16.70 -25.57
C LYS A 224 9.23 -15.58 -26.38
N ALA A 225 7.99 -15.78 -26.82
CA ALA A 225 7.20 -14.73 -27.45
C ALA A 225 6.97 -13.55 -26.50
N SER A 226 6.63 -13.83 -25.25
CA SER A 226 6.52 -12.82 -24.19
C SER A 226 7.83 -12.05 -23.96
N GLN A 227 8.96 -12.77 -23.85
CA GLN A 227 10.29 -12.14 -23.71
C GLN A 227 10.58 -11.21 -24.89
N LEU A 228 10.36 -11.66 -26.10
CA LEU A 228 10.61 -10.86 -27.33
C LEU A 228 9.77 -9.58 -27.33
N ALA A 229 8.52 -9.66 -26.86
CA ALA A 229 7.66 -8.49 -26.70
C ALA A 229 8.20 -7.53 -25.65
N ILE A 230 8.58 -8.03 -24.48
CA ILE A 230 9.15 -7.20 -23.41
C ILE A 230 10.43 -6.51 -23.89
N GLU A 231 11.36 -7.25 -24.52
CA GLU A 231 12.62 -6.69 -25.03
C GLU A 231 12.44 -5.62 -26.11
N ALA A 232 11.39 -5.75 -26.94
CA ALA A 232 11.11 -4.77 -27.99
C ALA A 232 10.36 -3.53 -27.46
N LEU A 233 9.45 -3.70 -26.53
CA LEU A 233 8.53 -2.65 -26.09
C LEU A 233 9.02 -1.89 -24.85
N ALA A 234 9.61 -2.59 -23.88
CA ALA A 234 10.06 -1.98 -22.61
C ALA A 234 11.04 -0.81 -22.76
N PRO A 235 12.00 -0.80 -23.70
CA PRO A 235 12.88 0.36 -23.89
C PRO A 235 12.15 1.66 -24.24
N ASN A 236 10.94 1.57 -24.82
CA ASN A 236 10.10 2.70 -25.20
C ASN A 236 8.94 2.94 -24.23
N LEU A 237 8.92 2.23 -23.10
CA LEU A 237 7.87 2.30 -22.08
C LEU A 237 8.53 2.38 -20.69
N PRO A 238 9.15 3.52 -20.35
CA PRO A 238 9.94 3.65 -19.12
C PRO A 238 9.13 3.51 -17.83
N GLU A 239 7.80 3.57 -17.89
CA GLU A 239 6.88 3.28 -16.81
C GLU A 239 6.58 1.79 -16.61
N LEU A 240 7.10 0.91 -17.48
CA LEU A 240 6.88 -0.53 -17.35
C LEU A 240 7.69 -1.07 -16.15
N LEU A 241 7.00 -1.62 -15.18
CA LEU A 241 7.58 -2.20 -13.97
C LEU A 241 7.24 -3.68 -13.87
N GLY A 242 8.21 -4.53 -14.12
CA GLY A 242 8.01 -5.97 -14.17
C GLY A 242 8.36 -6.71 -12.90
N GLY A 243 8.01 -8.00 -12.88
CA GLY A 243 8.45 -8.88 -11.83
C GLY A 243 8.00 -10.32 -12.01
N SER A 244 8.57 -11.21 -11.22
CA SER A 244 8.23 -12.63 -11.23
C SER A 244 8.27 -13.21 -9.82
N ALA A 245 7.41 -14.19 -9.57
CA ALA A 245 7.43 -14.99 -8.35
C ALA A 245 8.52 -16.08 -8.44
N ASP A 246 9.79 -15.64 -8.32
CA ASP A 246 10.99 -16.50 -8.32
C ASP A 246 11.20 -17.35 -9.59
N LEU A 247 10.63 -16.94 -10.73
CA LEU A 247 10.67 -17.70 -11.97
C LEU A 247 11.25 -16.90 -13.15
N ALA A 248 11.94 -15.79 -12.90
CA ALA A 248 12.43 -14.86 -13.91
C ALA A 248 13.19 -15.52 -15.05
N GLY A 249 14.08 -16.48 -14.74
CA GLY A 249 14.81 -17.27 -15.72
C GLY A 249 13.98 -18.32 -16.46
N SER A 250 12.95 -18.85 -15.80
CA SER A 250 12.10 -19.92 -16.38
C SER A 250 10.98 -19.38 -17.25
N ASN A 251 10.36 -18.26 -16.87
CA ASN A 251 9.31 -17.59 -17.64
C ASN A 251 9.85 -16.50 -18.57
N LEU A 252 11.18 -16.27 -18.55
CA LEU A 252 11.90 -15.35 -19.42
C LEU A 252 11.44 -13.88 -19.29
N THR A 253 11.16 -13.44 -18.06
CA THR A 253 10.73 -12.05 -17.79
C THR A 253 11.88 -11.12 -17.44
N TRP A 254 13.06 -11.66 -17.12
CA TRP A 254 14.28 -10.88 -17.01
C TRP A 254 14.81 -10.54 -18.41
N TRP A 255 14.70 -9.29 -18.80
CA TRP A 255 15.10 -8.82 -20.13
C TRP A 255 16.40 -8.01 -20.07
N LYS A 256 17.01 -7.72 -21.23
CA LYS A 256 18.35 -7.12 -21.32
C LYS A 256 18.48 -5.75 -20.61
N GLY A 257 17.40 -4.97 -20.54
CA GLY A 257 17.37 -3.66 -19.87
C GLY A 257 16.78 -3.72 -18.46
N ALA A 258 16.53 -4.92 -17.93
CA ALA A 258 16.00 -5.06 -16.59
C ALA A 258 17.04 -4.66 -15.54
N LYS A 259 16.59 -3.87 -14.56
CA LYS A 259 17.35 -3.48 -13.38
C LYS A 259 16.50 -3.76 -12.15
N GLY A 260 17.04 -4.54 -11.22
CA GLY A 260 16.33 -4.90 -9.98
C GLY A 260 16.11 -3.69 -9.08
N VAL A 261 14.93 -3.62 -8.49
CA VAL A 261 14.63 -2.67 -7.40
C VAL A 261 15.15 -3.25 -6.09
N SER A 262 15.81 -2.43 -5.29
CA SER A 262 16.28 -2.78 -3.95
C SER A 262 16.00 -1.65 -2.95
N ALA A 263 16.35 -1.83 -1.69
CA ALA A 263 16.25 -0.79 -0.67
C ALA A 263 17.10 0.47 -0.98
N THR A 264 18.15 0.34 -1.78
CA THR A 264 19.13 1.41 -2.07
C THR A 264 19.15 1.85 -3.53
N GLU A 265 18.56 1.07 -4.43
CA GLU A 265 18.63 1.34 -5.86
C GLU A 265 17.25 1.22 -6.52
N GLY A 266 16.90 2.24 -7.30
CA GLY A 266 15.74 2.19 -8.18
C GLY A 266 15.96 1.29 -9.39
N GLY A 267 14.89 0.78 -9.96
CA GLY A 267 14.92 -0.11 -11.12
C GLY A 267 13.55 -0.22 -11.79
N ASN A 268 13.43 -1.21 -12.66
CA ASN A 268 12.21 -1.50 -13.41
C ASN A 268 11.79 -2.98 -13.30
N TYR A 269 12.37 -3.70 -12.32
CA TYR A 269 12.06 -5.10 -12.08
C TYR A 269 12.02 -5.42 -10.58
N LEU A 270 10.91 -5.99 -10.10
CA LEU A 270 10.70 -6.42 -8.72
C LEU A 270 10.93 -7.92 -8.60
N PHE A 271 11.82 -8.31 -7.70
CA PHE A 271 11.99 -9.69 -7.29
C PHE A 271 10.99 -10.00 -6.16
N TYR A 272 9.85 -10.56 -6.51
CA TYR A 272 8.80 -10.86 -5.53
C TYR A 272 9.13 -12.08 -4.66
N GLY A 273 10.05 -12.97 -5.10
CA GLY A 273 10.25 -14.27 -4.49
C GLY A 273 9.01 -15.16 -4.67
N VAL A 274 8.90 -16.26 -3.96
CA VAL A 274 7.75 -17.17 -4.04
C VAL A 274 6.56 -16.59 -3.27
N ARG A 275 5.89 -15.60 -3.88
CA ARG A 275 4.78 -14.82 -3.30
C ARG A 275 3.76 -14.45 -4.39
N GLU A 276 3.10 -15.41 -4.99
CA GLU A 276 2.20 -15.16 -6.13
C GLU A 276 1.03 -14.25 -5.75
N PHE A 277 0.41 -14.45 -4.58
CA PHE A 277 -0.69 -13.62 -4.12
C PHE A 277 -0.22 -12.19 -3.81
N GLY A 278 0.81 -12.04 -3.01
CA GLY A 278 1.41 -10.74 -2.67
C GLY A 278 1.89 -9.99 -3.91
N MET A 279 2.53 -10.68 -4.86
CA MET A 279 2.97 -10.14 -6.14
C MET A 279 1.80 -9.49 -6.90
N THR A 280 0.69 -10.21 -7.02
CA THR A 280 -0.47 -9.73 -7.79
C THR A 280 -1.18 -8.61 -7.05
N ALA A 281 -1.34 -8.71 -5.73
CA ALA A 281 -1.92 -7.64 -4.91
C ALA A 281 -1.09 -6.35 -4.96
N ILE A 282 0.24 -6.46 -4.89
CA ILE A 282 1.17 -5.33 -5.01
C ILE A 282 1.07 -4.71 -6.41
N ALA A 283 1.02 -5.52 -7.46
CA ALA A 283 0.87 -5.03 -8.83
C ALA A 283 -0.46 -4.27 -9.01
N ASN A 284 -1.57 -4.78 -8.45
CA ASN A 284 -2.84 -4.06 -8.44
C ASN A 284 -2.72 -2.70 -7.74
N GLY A 285 -2.04 -2.65 -6.59
CA GLY A 285 -1.77 -1.39 -5.88
C GLY A 285 -0.94 -0.40 -6.70
N ILE A 286 0.11 -0.88 -7.38
CA ILE A 286 0.94 -0.06 -8.27
C ILE A 286 0.10 0.50 -9.43
N ALA A 287 -0.72 -0.33 -10.07
CA ALA A 287 -1.59 0.11 -11.16
C ALA A 287 -2.61 1.16 -10.70
N LEU A 288 -3.23 0.97 -9.53
CA LEU A 288 -4.19 1.91 -8.95
C LEU A 288 -3.54 3.24 -8.53
N ALA A 289 -2.30 3.20 -8.03
CA ALA A 289 -1.55 4.41 -7.70
C ALA A 289 -1.24 5.26 -8.92
N GLY A 290 -1.09 4.64 -10.09
CA GLY A 290 -0.75 5.31 -11.34
C GLY A 290 0.74 5.62 -11.48
N GLY A 291 1.14 6.12 -12.65
CA GLY A 291 2.53 6.46 -12.97
C GLY A 291 3.39 5.28 -13.42
N PHE A 292 2.95 4.03 -13.16
CA PHE A 292 3.60 2.81 -13.62
C PHE A 292 2.60 1.85 -14.26
N ILE A 293 3.10 1.01 -15.15
CA ILE A 293 2.37 -0.11 -15.77
C ILE A 293 3.03 -1.39 -15.26
N PRO A 294 2.46 -2.05 -14.24
CA PRO A 294 3.04 -3.28 -13.72
C PRO A 294 2.76 -4.47 -14.64
N TYR A 295 3.68 -5.43 -14.69
CA TYR A 295 3.44 -6.78 -15.16
C TYR A 295 4.01 -7.79 -14.18
N THR A 296 3.35 -8.92 -14.05
CA THR A 296 3.75 -10.01 -13.16
C THR A 296 3.82 -11.33 -13.91
N ALA A 297 4.63 -12.24 -13.41
CA ALA A 297 4.80 -13.53 -14.03
C ALA A 297 4.99 -14.65 -13.02
N THR A 298 4.35 -15.77 -13.34
CA THR A 298 4.56 -17.06 -12.67
C THR A 298 4.24 -18.18 -13.67
N PHE A 299 4.36 -19.46 -13.27
CA PHE A 299 3.83 -20.53 -14.08
C PHE A 299 2.30 -20.59 -14.01
N MET A 300 1.67 -21.02 -15.08
CA MET A 300 0.21 -21.11 -15.18
C MET A 300 -0.41 -21.87 -13.99
N VAL A 301 0.21 -22.97 -13.57
CA VAL A 301 -0.26 -23.77 -12.44
C VAL A 301 -0.25 -23.00 -11.10
N PHE A 302 0.61 -22.00 -10.95
CA PHE A 302 0.69 -21.17 -9.74
C PHE A 302 -0.22 -19.93 -9.79
N SER A 303 -0.90 -19.68 -10.90
CA SER A 303 -1.87 -18.58 -10.98
C SER A 303 -3.04 -18.74 -10.01
N ASP A 304 -3.31 -19.98 -9.56
CA ASP A 304 -4.34 -20.25 -8.56
C ASP A 304 -4.04 -19.59 -7.20
N TYR A 305 -2.76 -19.43 -6.84
CA TYR A 305 -2.37 -18.68 -5.62
C TYR A 305 -2.70 -17.19 -5.71
N ALA A 306 -2.69 -16.62 -6.91
CA ALA A 306 -2.92 -15.19 -7.15
C ALA A 306 -4.41 -14.85 -7.39
N ARG A 307 -5.28 -15.84 -7.42
CA ARG A 307 -6.65 -15.75 -7.93
C ARG A 307 -7.53 -14.75 -7.18
N ASN A 308 -7.28 -14.56 -5.88
CA ASN A 308 -8.07 -13.65 -5.04
C ASN A 308 -7.57 -12.20 -5.10
N ALA A 309 -6.41 -11.96 -5.66
CA ALA A 309 -5.90 -10.62 -5.94
C ALA A 309 -6.41 -10.10 -7.29
#